data_897040777367b681cd45d7abad56fd29
#
_entry.id   897040777367b681cd45d7abad56fd29
#
_cell.length_a   1.000
_cell.length_b   1.000
_cell.length_c   1.000
_cell.angle_alpha   90.00
_cell.angle_beta   90.00
_cell.angle_gamma   90.00
#
_symmetry.space_group_name_H-M   'P 1'
#
loop_
_entity.id
_entity.type
_entity.pdbx_description
1 polymer ?
#
loop_
_entity_poly.entity_id
_entity_poly.type
_entity_poly.pdbx_seq_one_letter_code
_entity_poly.pdbx_strand_id
1 'polypeptide(L)'
;MKFYCLFDLINSRRSELQQSEKEMYYFFLKKGFSKAKVDFFKENCAVEVNPRFLKAVSEYTGLSDLEVRLSLGIVPEDCKAAFYSRVHEIAELLCREKVPVNVDKKIEPVFTTALGSLYNADCIDVLKNQPADSFDLIFADPPFNLSKQYDDGIQDDLSMSQYVSWCYEWIDQCVRILKPGGSLFIYNIPKWGTYYADFLNK
;
A
#
# COMPACT_ATOMS: atom_id res chain seq x y z
N MET A 1 2.51 10.35 -4.11
CA MET A 1 2.97 9.16 -3.35
C MET A 1 1.73 8.51 -2.74
N LYS A 2 1.52 7.21 -2.93
CA LYS A 2 0.38 6.47 -2.36
C LYS A 2 0.78 5.93 -0.98
N PHE A 3 -0.03 6.13 0.02
CA PHE A 3 0.19 5.61 1.36
C PHE A 3 -0.79 4.47 1.62
N TYR A 4 -0.31 3.38 2.22
CA TYR A 4 -1.12 2.21 2.50
C TYR A 4 -1.79 2.26 3.88
N CYS A 5 -1.25 3.06 4.79
CA CYS A 5 -1.88 3.32 6.08
C CYS A 5 -1.56 4.73 6.60
N LEU A 6 -2.31 5.16 7.62
CA LEU A 6 -2.12 6.49 8.24
C LEU A 6 -0.71 6.69 8.79
N PHE A 7 -0.06 5.63 9.26
CA PHE A 7 1.31 5.74 9.79
C PHE A 7 2.37 5.92 8.72
N ASP A 8 2.15 5.46 7.49
CA ASP A 8 3.05 5.76 6.38
C ASP A 8 3.04 7.27 6.08
N LEU A 9 1.84 7.87 6.07
CA LEU A 9 1.67 9.31 5.91
C LEU A 9 2.31 10.10 7.06
N ILE A 10 2.08 9.67 8.32
CA ILE A 10 2.69 10.27 9.51
C ILE A 10 4.22 10.18 9.44
N ASN A 11 4.78 9.02 9.06
CA ASN A 11 6.22 8.82 8.96
C ASN A 11 6.85 9.62 7.83
N SER A 12 6.17 9.74 6.69
CA SER A 12 6.60 10.62 5.58
C SER A 12 6.73 12.06 6.09
N ARG A 13 5.68 12.56 6.74
CA ARG A 13 5.69 13.92 7.29
C ARG A 13 6.72 14.11 8.39
N ARG A 14 6.89 13.13 9.26
CA ARG A 14 7.94 13.13 10.30
C ARG A 14 9.33 13.28 9.69
N SER A 15 9.60 12.57 8.61
CA SER A 15 10.87 12.64 7.89
C SER A 15 11.09 14.01 7.25
N GLU A 16 10.07 14.58 6.62
CA GLU A 16 10.12 15.94 6.06
C GLU A 16 10.43 17.01 7.13
N LEU A 17 9.83 16.86 8.32
CA LEU A 17 10.04 17.77 9.45
C LEU A 17 11.33 17.47 10.22
N GLN A 18 12.08 16.44 9.86
CA GLN A 18 13.28 15.97 10.57
C GLN A 18 13.02 15.68 12.06
N GLN A 19 11.81 15.26 12.40
CA GLN A 19 11.41 14.98 13.77
C GLN A 19 11.78 13.57 14.22
N SER A 20 12.14 13.44 15.49
CA SER A 20 12.31 12.15 16.15
C SER A 20 10.96 11.46 16.39
N GLU A 21 10.97 10.15 16.58
CA GLU A 21 9.76 9.40 16.95
C GLU A 21 9.17 9.88 18.29
N LYS A 22 10.02 10.32 19.23
CA LYS A 22 9.58 10.90 20.52
C LYS A 22 8.76 12.17 20.34
N GLU A 23 9.16 13.06 19.45
CA GLU A 23 8.44 14.31 19.17
C GLU A 23 7.08 14.03 18.53
N MET A 24 7.01 13.05 17.61
CA MET A 24 5.75 12.58 17.06
C MET A 24 4.81 12.07 18.15
N TYR A 25 5.26 11.16 19.02
CA TYR A 25 4.46 10.68 20.14
C TYR A 25 4.01 11.81 21.07
N TYR A 26 4.89 12.76 21.36
CA TYR A 26 4.56 13.91 22.19
C TYR A 26 3.44 14.77 21.59
N PHE A 27 3.43 14.95 20.27
CA PHE A 27 2.34 15.61 19.58
C PHE A 27 0.99 14.91 19.84
N PHE A 28 0.93 13.59 19.60
CA PHE A 28 -0.31 12.83 19.81
C PHE A 28 -0.73 12.76 21.28
N LEU A 29 0.20 12.71 22.21
CA LEU A 29 -0.07 12.81 23.66
C LEU A 29 -0.77 14.12 24.00
N LYS A 30 -0.31 15.24 23.46
CA LYS A 30 -0.97 16.56 23.64
C LYS A 30 -2.39 16.60 23.07
N LYS A 31 -2.68 15.76 22.07
CA LYS A 31 -4.02 15.61 21.50
C LYS A 31 -4.91 14.62 22.26
N GLY A 32 -4.43 14.10 23.40
CA GLY A 32 -5.17 13.21 24.29
C GLY A 32 -5.11 11.72 23.91
N PHE A 33 -4.11 11.31 23.12
CA PHE A 33 -3.88 9.91 22.79
C PHE A 33 -2.73 9.35 23.63
N SER A 34 -2.98 8.26 24.38
CA SER A 34 -1.90 7.56 25.08
C SER A 34 -0.94 6.89 24.08
N LYS A 35 0.31 6.66 24.52
CA LYS A 35 1.30 5.95 23.70
C LYS A 35 0.75 4.60 23.23
N ALA A 36 0.18 3.81 24.13
CA ALA A 36 -0.41 2.51 23.81
C ALA A 36 -1.50 2.60 22.73
N LYS A 37 -2.28 3.69 22.72
CA LYS A 37 -3.31 3.89 21.69
C LYS A 37 -2.71 4.26 20.34
N VAL A 38 -1.64 5.04 20.33
CA VAL A 38 -0.90 5.36 19.09
C VAL A 38 -0.22 4.12 18.54
N ASP A 39 0.41 3.32 19.41
CA ASP A 39 1.01 2.02 19.04
C ASP A 39 -0.04 1.06 18.47
N PHE A 40 -1.22 0.98 19.09
CA PHE A 40 -2.33 0.18 18.56
C PHE A 40 -2.72 0.57 17.13
N PHE A 41 -2.82 1.85 16.82
CA PHE A 41 -3.11 2.32 15.45
C PHE A 41 -1.96 2.01 14.49
N LYS A 42 -0.71 2.12 14.96
CA LYS A 42 0.48 1.77 14.19
C LYS A 42 0.52 0.28 13.85
N GLU A 43 0.28 -0.59 14.83
CA GLU A 43 0.34 -2.03 14.68
C GLU A 43 -0.80 -2.60 13.83
N ASN A 44 -1.97 -1.98 13.85
CA ASN A 44 -3.15 -2.47 13.14
C ASN A 44 -3.34 -1.87 11.75
N CYS A 45 -2.39 -1.09 11.24
CA CYS A 45 -2.48 -0.48 9.90
C CYS A 45 -3.86 0.18 9.64
N ALA A 46 -4.39 0.86 10.65
CA ALA A 46 -5.75 1.36 10.61
C ALA A 46 -5.91 2.37 9.48
N VAL A 47 -6.70 2.01 8.48
CA VAL A 47 -7.10 2.88 7.38
C VAL A 47 -8.31 3.69 7.80
N GLU A 48 -9.31 3.03 8.41
CA GLU A 48 -10.46 3.70 8.99
C GLU A 48 -10.24 3.91 10.48
N VAL A 49 -10.07 5.15 10.87
CA VAL A 49 -9.65 5.52 12.21
C VAL A 49 -10.74 6.32 12.88
N ASN A 50 -10.77 6.21 14.19
CA ASN A 50 -11.52 7.10 15.05
C ASN A 50 -11.39 8.56 14.53
N PRO A 51 -12.51 9.28 14.29
CA PRO A 51 -12.50 10.63 13.71
C PRO A 51 -11.61 11.61 14.46
N ARG A 52 -11.44 11.45 15.78
CA ARG A 52 -10.53 12.28 16.59
C ARG A 52 -9.06 12.03 16.24
N PHE A 53 -8.68 10.78 15.93
CA PHE A 53 -7.32 10.47 15.52
C PHE A 53 -7.04 11.00 14.13
N LEU A 54 -7.98 10.83 13.19
CA LEU A 54 -7.87 11.38 11.85
C LEU A 54 -7.66 12.90 11.88
N LYS A 55 -8.42 13.61 12.71
CA LYS A 55 -8.22 15.04 12.92
C LYS A 55 -6.83 15.38 13.47
N ALA A 56 -6.31 14.58 14.41
CA ALA A 56 -4.96 14.78 14.91
C ALA A 56 -3.90 14.50 13.84
N VAL A 57 -4.12 13.52 12.95
CA VAL A 57 -3.25 13.25 11.80
C VAL A 57 -3.29 14.41 10.81
N SER A 58 -4.47 14.94 10.50
CA SER A 58 -4.67 16.14 9.68
C SER A 58 -3.84 17.32 10.22
N GLU A 59 -3.96 17.59 11.49
CA GLU A 59 -3.19 18.66 12.15
C GLU A 59 -1.67 18.40 12.16
N TYR A 60 -1.25 17.15 12.31
CA TYR A 60 0.17 16.77 12.30
C TYR A 60 0.79 16.89 10.91
N THR A 61 0.06 16.46 9.90
CA THR A 61 0.54 16.47 8.51
C THR A 61 0.38 17.83 7.83
N GLY A 62 -0.50 18.69 8.35
CA GLY A 62 -0.89 19.95 7.72
C GLY A 62 -1.83 19.77 6.52
N LEU A 63 -2.36 18.56 6.32
CA LEU A 63 -3.31 18.23 5.28
C LEU A 63 -4.75 18.37 5.79
N SER A 64 -5.69 18.70 4.93
CA SER A 64 -7.12 18.61 5.26
C SER A 64 -7.56 17.14 5.45
N ASP A 65 -8.70 16.93 6.09
CA ASP A 65 -9.29 15.59 6.26
C ASP A 65 -9.49 14.88 4.92
N LEU A 66 -9.92 15.62 3.90
CA LEU A 66 -10.10 15.10 2.54
C LEU A 66 -8.77 14.69 1.92
N GLU A 67 -7.74 15.53 2.02
CA GLU A 67 -6.40 15.21 1.48
C GLU A 67 -5.80 13.99 2.16
N VAL A 68 -5.97 13.83 3.48
CA VAL A 68 -5.52 12.63 4.20
C VAL A 68 -6.23 11.40 3.65
N ARG A 69 -7.54 11.43 3.46
CA ARG A 69 -8.32 10.31 2.90
C ARG A 69 -7.89 9.98 1.47
N LEU A 70 -7.77 10.99 0.62
CA LEU A 70 -7.34 10.80 -0.77
C LEU A 70 -5.91 10.24 -0.86
N SER A 71 -5.01 10.64 0.04
CA SER A 71 -3.65 10.08 0.12
C SER A 71 -3.64 8.59 0.44
N LEU A 72 -4.68 8.10 1.11
CA LEU A 72 -4.91 6.68 1.41
C LEU A 72 -5.72 5.96 0.31
N GLY A 73 -6.08 6.65 -0.77
CA GLY A 73 -6.91 6.10 -1.84
C GLY A 73 -8.40 6.04 -1.50
N ILE A 74 -8.84 6.73 -0.45
CA ILE A 74 -10.25 6.73 -0.01
C ILE A 74 -10.96 7.94 -0.60
N VAL A 75 -12.01 7.69 -1.38
CA VAL A 75 -12.95 8.73 -1.83
C VAL A 75 -14.15 8.72 -0.87
N PRO A 76 -14.35 9.77 -0.04
CA PRO A 76 -15.50 9.84 0.84
C PRO A 76 -16.83 9.77 0.09
N GLU A 77 -17.84 9.15 0.71
CA GLU A 77 -19.15 8.92 0.07
C GLU A 77 -19.84 10.21 -0.40
N ASP A 78 -19.75 11.25 0.40
CA ASP A 78 -20.27 12.60 0.09
C ASP A 78 -19.52 13.29 -1.07
N CYS A 79 -18.29 12.85 -1.37
CA CYS A 79 -17.50 13.36 -2.49
C CYS A 79 -17.70 12.57 -3.80
N LYS A 80 -18.27 11.34 -3.72
CA LYS A 80 -18.40 10.45 -4.89
C LYS A 80 -19.17 11.08 -6.05
N ALA A 81 -20.26 11.77 -5.78
CA ALA A 81 -21.06 12.40 -6.82
C ALA A 81 -20.24 13.46 -7.59
N ALA A 82 -19.49 14.29 -6.88
CA ALA A 82 -18.59 15.28 -7.49
C ALA A 82 -17.45 14.62 -8.25
N PHE A 83 -16.92 13.50 -7.73
CA PHE A 83 -15.89 12.72 -8.38
C PHE A 83 -16.39 12.12 -9.69
N TYR A 84 -17.56 11.46 -9.68
CA TYR A 84 -18.14 10.84 -10.87
C TYR A 84 -18.55 11.86 -11.94
N SER A 85 -18.97 13.07 -11.55
CA SER A 85 -19.30 14.14 -12.51
C SER A 85 -18.07 14.69 -13.24
N ARG A 86 -16.86 14.42 -12.74
CA ARG A 86 -15.58 14.91 -13.29
C ARG A 86 -14.61 13.78 -13.67
N VAL A 87 -15.12 12.58 -13.90
CA VAL A 87 -14.29 11.40 -14.22
C VAL A 87 -13.32 11.67 -15.38
N HIS A 88 -13.76 12.41 -16.42
CA HIS A 88 -12.90 12.76 -17.55
C HIS A 88 -11.72 13.65 -17.15
N GLU A 89 -11.99 14.70 -16.40
CA GLU A 89 -10.96 15.64 -15.94
C GLU A 89 -9.94 14.91 -15.03
N ILE A 90 -10.45 14.05 -14.13
CA ILE A 90 -9.63 13.25 -13.22
C ILE A 90 -8.80 12.23 -14.00
N ALA A 91 -9.40 11.55 -14.98
CA ALA A 91 -8.69 10.60 -15.84
C ALA A 91 -7.57 11.29 -16.64
N GLU A 92 -7.81 12.48 -17.18
CA GLU A 92 -6.79 13.27 -17.85
C GLU A 92 -5.63 13.66 -16.92
N LEU A 93 -5.93 14.11 -15.69
CA LEU A 93 -4.94 14.44 -14.69
C LEU A 93 -4.08 13.21 -14.34
N LEU A 94 -4.71 12.08 -14.07
CA LEU A 94 -4.04 10.83 -13.72
C LEU A 94 -3.24 10.24 -14.89
N CYS A 95 -3.72 10.41 -16.14
CA CYS A 95 -2.98 9.98 -17.32
C CYS A 95 -1.75 10.86 -17.60
N ARG A 96 -1.81 12.16 -17.28
CA ARG A 96 -0.66 13.06 -17.41
C ARG A 96 0.43 12.78 -16.37
N GLU A 97 0.01 12.32 -15.19
CA GLU A 97 0.90 11.96 -14.08
C GLU A 97 1.23 10.46 -14.03
N LYS A 98 1.20 9.75 -15.14
CA LYS A 98 1.85 8.44 -15.18
C LYS A 98 3.34 8.65 -14.88
N VAL A 99 3.64 8.70 -13.58
CA VAL A 99 5.03 8.65 -13.12
C VAL A 99 5.60 7.38 -13.71
N PRO A 100 6.60 7.46 -14.59
CA PRO A 100 7.24 6.25 -15.06
C PRO A 100 7.72 5.52 -13.82
N VAL A 101 7.32 4.24 -13.69
CA VAL A 101 7.89 3.38 -12.65
C VAL A 101 9.38 3.38 -12.94
N ASN A 102 10.15 4.05 -12.09
CA ASN A 102 11.60 4.14 -12.29
C ASN A 102 12.13 2.72 -12.05
N VAL A 103 12.42 2.03 -13.12
CA VAL A 103 12.95 0.68 -13.08
C VAL A 103 14.45 0.84 -12.98
N ASP A 104 14.94 1.05 -11.77
CA ASP A 104 16.36 1.28 -11.50
C ASP A 104 17.24 0.08 -11.88
N LYS A 105 16.64 -1.10 -12.10
CA LYS A 105 17.35 -2.30 -12.45
C LYS A 105 16.54 -3.18 -13.41
N LYS A 106 17.09 -3.48 -14.57
CA LYS A 106 16.53 -4.50 -15.47
C LYS A 106 16.73 -5.87 -14.85
N ILE A 107 15.63 -6.61 -14.65
CA ILE A 107 15.65 -7.98 -14.12
C ILE A 107 15.64 -8.95 -15.29
N GLU A 108 16.69 -9.75 -15.41
CA GLU A 108 16.79 -10.78 -16.44
C GLU A 108 16.27 -12.12 -15.90
N PRO A 109 15.54 -12.89 -16.73
CA PRO A 109 15.08 -14.21 -16.33
C PRO A 109 16.27 -15.18 -16.19
N VAL A 110 16.21 -16.07 -15.23
CA VAL A 110 17.21 -17.16 -15.05
C VAL A 110 16.98 -18.29 -16.04
N PHE A 111 15.77 -18.41 -16.59
CA PHE A 111 15.42 -19.40 -17.58
C PHE A 111 14.28 -18.90 -18.45
N THR A 112 14.35 -19.15 -19.78
CA THR A 112 13.33 -18.72 -20.75
C THR A 112 13.08 -19.82 -21.76
N THR A 113 11.80 -20.00 -22.10
CA THR A 113 11.33 -20.88 -23.18
C THR A 113 10.40 -20.11 -24.12
N ALA A 114 9.92 -20.76 -25.18
CA ALA A 114 8.87 -20.22 -26.03
C ALA A 114 7.52 -20.02 -25.29
N LEU A 115 7.33 -20.66 -24.12
CA LEU A 115 6.09 -20.63 -23.35
C LEU A 115 6.15 -19.69 -22.13
N GLY A 116 7.34 -19.22 -21.73
CA GLY A 116 7.47 -18.33 -20.58
C GLY A 116 8.88 -18.20 -20.04
N SER A 117 9.01 -17.34 -19.03
CA SER A 117 10.28 -17.02 -18.38
C SER A 117 10.19 -17.25 -16.86
N LEU A 118 11.26 -17.73 -16.28
CA LEU A 118 11.42 -17.91 -14.82
C LEU A 118 12.40 -16.86 -14.29
N TYR A 119 12.02 -16.24 -13.20
CA TYR A 119 12.82 -15.24 -12.51
C TYR A 119 13.17 -15.73 -11.10
N ASN A 120 14.39 -15.50 -10.66
CA ASN A 120 14.83 -15.67 -9.28
C ASN A 120 15.25 -14.31 -8.74
N ALA A 121 14.27 -13.52 -8.26
CA ALA A 121 14.47 -12.15 -7.78
C ALA A 121 13.29 -11.76 -6.88
N ASP A 122 13.39 -10.59 -6.23
CA ASP A 122 12.26 -10.03 -5.51
C ASP A 122 11.06 -9.84 -6.45
N CYS A 123 9.90 -10.34 -6.02
CA CYS A 123 8.69 -10.32 -6.87
C CYS A 123 8.24 -8.90 -7.22
N ILE A 124 8.40 -7.93 -6.30
CA ILE A 124 8.05 -6.53 -6.53
C ILE A 124 8.91 -5.94 -7.63
N ASP A 125 10.21 -6.22 -7.63
CA ASP A 125 11.12 -5.77 -8.67
C ASP A 125 10.76 -6.41 -10.03
N VAL A 126 10.46 -7.71 -10.05
CA VAL A 126 10.02 -8.40 -11.28
C VAL A 126 8.71 -7.79 -11.79
N LEU A 127 7.73 -7.59 -10.92
CA LEU A 127 6.44 -7.00 -11.28
C LEU A 127 6.60 -5.57 -11.83
N LYS A 128 7.43 -4.73 -11.21
CA LYS A 128 7.74 -3.36 -11.69
C LYS A 128 8.33 -3.36 -13.10
N ASN A 129 9.05 -4.42 -13.48
CA ASN A 129 9.62 -4.59 -14.82
C ASN A 129 8.60 -5.05 -15.88
N GLN A 130 7.40 -5.52 -15.48
CA GLN A 130 6.38 -5.95 -16.44
C GLN A 130 5.56 -4.75 -16.96
N PRO A 131 5.14 -4.78 -18.24
CA PRO A 131 4.24 -3.76 -18.77
C PRO A 131 2.89 -3.75 -18.04
N ALA A 132 2.25 -2.58 -17.95
CA ALA A 132 0.86 -2.51 -17.50
C ALA A 132 -0.07 -3.24 -18.48
N ASP A 133 -1.22 -3.71 -17.98
CA ASP A 133 -2.27 -4.34 -18.77
C ASP A 133 -1.77 -5.49 -19.66
N SER A 134 -0.83 -6.32 -19.16
CA SER A 134 -0.15 -7.36 -19.98
C SER A 134 -0.57 -8.80 -19.65
N PHE A 135 -1.14 -9.04 -18.46
CA PHE A 135 -1.51 -10.39 -18.01
C PHE A 135 -3.01 -10.57 -17.90
N ASP A 136 -3.50 -11.75 -18.29
CA ASP A 136 -4.92 -12.11 -18.17
C ASP A 136 -5.24 -12.73 -16.80
N LEU A 137 -4.23 -13.36 -16.16
CA LEU A 137 -4.36 -14.03 -14.87
C LEU A 137 -3.06 -13.94 -14.09
N ILE A 138 -3.19 -13.69 -12.78
CA ILE A 138 -2.11 -13.76 -11.80
C ILE A 138 -2.52 -14.73 -10.70
N PHE A 139 -1.62 -15.65 -10.35
CA PHE A 139 -1.71 -16.48 -9.16
C PHE A 139 -0.55 -16.13 -8.22
N ALA A 140 -0.87 -15.64 -7.04
CA ALA A 140 0.11 -15.24 -6.03
C ALA A 140 0.05 -16.17 -4.81
N ASP A 141 1.21 -16.70 -4.43
CA ASP A 141 1.42 -17.55 -3.23
C ASP A 141 2.56 -16.93 -2.39
N PRO A 142 2.30 -15.83 -1.67
CA PRO A 142 3.32 -15.16 -0.86
C PRO A 142 3.58 -15.92 0.44
N PRO A 143 4.73 -15.65 1.13
CA PRO A 143 4.94 -16.08 2.51
C PRO A 143 3.77 -15.66 3.41
N PHE A 144 3.36 -16.52 4.37
CA PHE A 144 2.14 -16.31 5.16
C PHE A 144 2.35 -15.57 6.48
N ASN A 145 3.59 -15.18 6.76
CA ASN A 145 4.00 -14.53 8.01
C ASN A 145 3.68 -15.40 9.25
N LEU A 146 4.13 -16.65 9.20
CA LEU A 146 3.95 -17.66 10.24
C LEU A 146 5.25 -18.02 10.97
N SER A 147 6.28 -17.20 10.85
CA SER A 147 7.62 -17.40 11.41
C SER A 147 8.27 -18.71 10.92
N LYS A 148 8.00 -19.10 9.66
CA LYS A 148 8.68 -20.23 9.03
C LYS A 148 10.10 -19.84 8.67
N GLN A 149 11.03 -20.76 8.90
CA GLN A 149 12.39 -20.62 8.41
C GLN A 149 12.46 -21.10 6.96
N TYR A 150 12.87 -20.22 6.07
CA TYR A 150 13.19 -20.52 4.68
C TYR A 150 14.70 -20.46 4.50
N ASP A 151 15.26 -21.40 3.71
CA ASP A 151 16.72 -21.54 3.54
C ASP A 151 17.38 -20.31 2.87
N ASP A 152 16.60 -19.47 2.17
CA ASP A 152 17.08 -18.34 1.37
C ASP A 152 17.02 -16.99 2.11
N GLY A 153 16.88 -16.97 3.42
CA GLY A 153 16.84 -15.74 4.23
C GLY A 153 15.57 -14.93 4.07
N ILE A 154 14.49 -15.52 3.56
CA ILE A 154 13.18 -14.88 3.46
C ILE A 154 12.63 -14.66 4.88
N GLN A 155 12.34 -13.42 5.22
CA GLN A 155 11.70 -13.08 6.50
C GLN A 155 10.21 -13.43 6.45
N ASP A 156 9.78 -14.33 7.33
CA ASP A 156 8.38 -14.74 7.52
C ASP A 156 7.89 -14.41 8.95
N ASP A 157 8.49 -13.39 9.57
CA ASP A 157 8.24 -12.93 10.95
C ASP A 157 8.10 -11.40 11.05
N LEU A 158 7.61 -10.78 10.00
CA LEU A 158 7.36 -9.35 9.98
C LEU A 158 6.28 -8.96 10.99
N SER A 159 6.37 -7.76 11.56
CA SER A 159 5.23 -7.19 12.29
C SER A 159 4.01 -7.11 11.38
N MET A 160 2.82 -7.14 11.96
CA MET A 160 1.56 -7.11 11.20
C MET A 160 1.50 -5.93 10.23
N SER A 161 1.90 -4.74 10.68
CA SER A 161 1.90 -3.53 9.84
C SER A 161 2.88 -3.63 8.67
N GLN A 162 4.08 -4.15 8.91
CA GLN A 162 5.08 -4.34 7.87
C GLN A 162 4.62 -5.36 6.82
N TYR A 163 4.06 -6.49 7.28
CA TYR A 163 3.55 -7.52 6.39
C TYR A 163 2.39 -7.02 5.52
N VAL A 164 1.42 -6.34 6.12
CA VAL A 164 0.28 -5.77 5.38
C VAL A 164 0.73 -4.70 4.38
N SER A 165 1.66 -3.81 4.78
CA SER A 165 2.22 -2.80 3.88
C SER A 165 2.94 -3.44 2.68
N TRP A 166 3.76 -4.45 2.94
CA TRP A 166 4.42 -5.22 1.89
C TRP A 166 3.42 -5.94 0.97
N CYS A 167 2.35 -6.54 1.55
CA CYS A 167 1.30 -7.16 0.74
C CYS A 167 0.61 -6.16 -0.18
N TYR A 168 0.30 -4.96 0.31
CA TYR A 168 -0.33 -3.92 -0.50
C TYR A 168 0.57 -3.47 -1.65
N GLU A 169 1.89 -3.42 -1.45
CA GLU A 169 2.83 -3.04 -2.50
C GLU A 169 2.82 -4.05 -3.65
N TRP A 170 2.96 -5.36 -3.39
CA TRP A 170 2.95 -6.34 -4.48
C TRP A 170 1.56 -6.53 -5.09
N ILE A 171 0.46 -6.41 -4.31
CA ILE A 171 -0.92 -6.45 -4.85
C ILE A 171 -1.15 -5.28 -5.82
N ASP A 172 -0.70 -4.08 -5.47
CA ASP A 172 -0.80 -2.89 -6.33
C ASP A 172 -0.10 -3.12 -7.68
N GLN A 173 1.10 -3.73 -7.65
CA GLN A 173 1.79 -4.08 -8.88
C GLN A 173 1.08 -5.20 -9.67
N CYS A 174 0.51 -6.19 -9.00
CA CYS A 174 -0.33 -7.20 -9.67
C CYS A 174 -1.53 -6.56 -10.38
N VAL A 175 -2.25 -5.67 -9.71
CA VAL A 175 -3.38 -4.95 -10.31
C VAL A 175 -2.94 -4.11 -11.51
N ARG A 176 -1.79 -3.42 -11.42
CA ARG A 176 -1.25 -2.61 -12.51
C ARG A 176 -0.97 -3.41 -13.78
N ILE A 177 -0.43 -4.62 -13.65
CA ILE A 177 -0.06 -5.45 -14.82
C ILE A 177 -1.19 -6.33 -15.35
N LEU A 178 -2.28 -6.50 -14.58
CA LEU A 178 -3.49 -7.19 -15.05
C LEU A 178 -4.22 -6.35 -16.10
N LYS A 179 -4.68 -7.02 -17.15
CA LYS A 179 -5.60 -6.43 -18.12
C LYS A 179 -6.96 -6.13 -17.48
N PRO A 180 -7.69 -5.12 -17.95
CA PRO A 180 -9.09 -4.95 -17.58
C PRO A 180 -9.88 -6.25 -17.79
N GLY A 181 -10.57 -6.73 -16.76
CA GLY A 181 -11.27 -8.01 -16.76
C GLY A 181 -10.40 -9.24 -16.47
N GLY A 182 -9.10 -9.06 -16.23
CA GLY A 182 -8.21 -10.11 -15.75
C GLY A 182 -8.52 -10.59 -14.33
N SER A 183 -7.95 -11.72 -13.93
CA SER A 183 -8.22 -12.36 -12.63
C SER A 183 -6.97 -12.41 -11.76
N LEU A 184 -7.11 -12.02 -10.48
CA LEU A 184 -6.09 -12.16 -9.45
C LEU A 184 -6.52 -13.22 -8.44
N PHE A 185 -5.73 -14.28 -8.30
CA PHE A 185 -5.89 -15.30 -7.26
C PHE A 185 -4.77 -15.14 -6.24
N ILE A 186 -5.14 -15.01 -4.97
CA ILE A 186 -4.20 -14.93 -3.85
C ILE A 186 -4.42 -16.13 -2.95
N TYR A 187 -3.41 -16.99 -2.85
CA TYR A 187 -3.41 -18.09 -1.89
C TYR A 187 -2.74 -17.63 -0.60
N ASN A 188 -3.51 -17.60 0.48
CA ASN A 188 -3.00 -17.21 1.81
C ASN A 188 -3.95 -17.71 2.90
N ILE A 189 -3.55 -17.57 4.19
CA ILE A 189 -4.42 -17.90 5.31
C ILE A 189 -5.55 -16.86 5.45
N PRO A 190 -6.75 -17.27 5.95
CA PRO A 190 -7.92 -16.38 6.05
C PRO A 190 -7.68 -15.08 6.82
N LYS A 191 -6.77 -15.09 7.78
CA LYS A 191 -6.39 -13.91 8.58
C LYS A 191 -6.07 -12.69 7.71
N TRP A 192 -5.39 -12.87 6.58
CA TRP A 192 -4.96 -11.80 5.71
C TRP A 192 -5.99 -11.40 4.66
N GLY A 193 -6.96 -12.29 4.38
CA GLY A 193 -7.98 -12.07 3.37
C GLY A 193 -8.80 -10.79 3.59
N THR A 194 -9.09 -10.43 4.84
CA THR A 194 -9.82 -9.20 5.19
C THR A 194 -9.07 -7.95 4.77
N TYR A 195 -7.74 -7.92 4.98
CA TYR A 195 -6.89 -6.79 4.58
C TYR A 195 -6.81 -6.66 3.07
N TYR A 196 -6.69 -7.78 2.36
CA TYR A 196 -6.64 -7.78 0.89
C TYR A 196 -7.97 -7.32 0.29
N ALA A 197 -9.10 -7.80 0.83
CA ALA A 197 -10.43 -7.38 0.39
C ALA A 197 -10.65 -5.88 0.62
N ASP A 198 -10.27 -5.35 1.79
CA ASP A 198 -10.37 -3.92 2.08
C ASP A 198 -9.51 -3.08 1.11
N PHE A 199 -8.30 -3.53 0.81
CA PHE A 199 -7.40 -2.86 -0.11
C PHE A 199 -7.91 -2.88 -1.57
N LEU A 200 -8.41 -4.02 -2.04
CA LEU A 200 -8.87 -4.19 -3.42
C LEU A 200 -10.24 -3.53 -3.69
N ASN A 201 -11.02 -3.23 -2.66
CA ASN A 201 -12.32 -2.55 -2.78
C ASN A 201 -12.21 -1.01 -2.78
N LYS A 202 -11.02 -0.47 -2.69
CA LYS A 202 -10.74 0.97 -2.76
C LYS A 202 -10.41 1.42 -4.16
#